data_bc1ed1cfe82c0a641b2014d3a758d255
#
_entry.id   bc1ed1cfe82c0a641b2014d3a758d255
#
_cell.length_a   1.000
_cell.length_b   1.000
_cell.length_c   1.000
_cell.angle_alpha   90.00
_cell.angle_beta   90.00
_cell.angle_gamma   90.00
#
_symmetry.space_group_name_H-M   'P 1'
#
loop_
_entity.id
_entity.type
_entity.pdbx_description
1 polymer ?
#
loop_
_entity_poly.entity_id
_entity_poly.type
_entity_poly.pdbx_seq_one_letter_code
_entity_poly.pdbx_strand_id
1 'polypeptide(L)'
;MKIILDVLETTGITATAGIGTNLFLCKVAMDIVAKHIPADKNGVRIAELDEMKFRRELWSHQPLTDFWRVGRGIAKKLEQNGMFTMGDVALCSERNEDLLYKLFGKNAELLIDHAWGWEPTTIEAIKAYRPSSNSLSSGQVLHCPYEPEKAKLVVREMTDLLVLDLVDKGLVTDQMV
;
A
#
# COMPACT_ATOMS: atom_id res chain seq x y z
N MET A 1 20.40 1.77 9.28
CA MET A 1 20.72 1.28 10.63
C MET A 1 20.60 2.35 11.72
N LYS A 2 21.29 3.49 11.64
CA LYS A 2 21.22 4.55 12.67
C LYS A 2 19.81 5.00 13.02
N ILE A 3 18.95 5.30 12.03
CA ILE A 3 17.56 5.74 12.25
C ILE A 3 16.74 4.69 13.02
N ILE A 4 16.88 3.41 12.69
CA ILE A 4 16.15 2.32 13.37
C ILE A 4 16.58 2.21 14.84
N LEU A 5 17.88 2.34 15.11
CA LEU A 5 18.42 2.29 16.46
C LEU A 5 18.00 3.52 17.28
N ASP A 6 18.04 4.71 16.69
CA ASP A 6 17.59 5.96 17.33
C ASP A 6 16.11 5.91 17.71
N VAL A 7 15.26 5.39 16.81
CA VAL A 7 13.84 5.15 17.11
C VAL A 7 13.66 4.15 18.25
N LEU A 8 14.42 3.04 18.22
CA LEU A 8 14.34 2.02 19.28
C LEU A 8 14.79 2.59 20.64
N GLU A 9 15.90 3.30 20.67
CA GLU A 9 16.44 3.91 21.89
C GLU A 9 15.51 4.99 22.47
N THR A 10 14.88 5.79 21.58
CA THR A 10 14.03 6.91 21.99
C THR A 10 12.62 6.47 22.39
N THR A 11 12.05 5.48 21.69
CA THR A 11 10.63 5.12 21.83
C THR A 11 10.37 3.70 22.32
N GLY A 12 11.38 2.84 22.32
CA GLY A 12 11.23 1.40 22.58
C GLY A 12 10.56 0.62 21.42
N ILE A 13 10.29 1.28 20.28
CA ILE A 13 9.61 0.66 19.14
C ILE A 13 10.63 0.12 18.16
N THR A 14 10.47 -1.17 17.81
CA THR A 14 11.28 -1.80 16.76
C THR A 14 10.77 -1.45 15.37
N ALA A 15 11.67 -1.29 14.41
CA ALA A 15 11.33 -1.06 13.02
C ALA A 15 12.08 -2.02 12.10
N THR A 16 11.53 -2.24 10.89
CA THR A 16 12.15 -2.99 9.81
C THR A 16 12.47 -2.07 8.64
N ALA A 17 13.45 -2.45 7.82
CA ALA A 17 13.75 -1.74 6.59
C ALA A 17 13.84 -2.70 5.40
N GLY A 18 13.44 -2.20 4.23
CA GLY A 18 13.60 -2.88 2.95
C GLY A 18 14.50 -2.06 2.02
N ILE A 19 15.42 -2.72 1.38
CA ILE A 19 16.28 -2.18 0.32
C ILE A 19 15.85 -2.82 -0.99
N GLY A 20 15.68 -2.06 -2.05
CA GLY A 20 15.29 -2.57 -3.35
C GLY A 20 15.72 -1.64 -4.48
N THR A 21 15.69 -2.16 -5.70
CA THR A 21 16.01 -1.43 -6.93
C THR A 21 14.90 -0.44 -7.32
N ASN A 22 13.70 -0.58 -6.74
CA ASN A 22 12.56 0.31 -6.92
C ASN A 22 11.69 0.37 -5.65
N LEU A 23 10.70 1.27 -5.61
CA LEU A 23 9.86 1.50 -4.42
C LEU A 23 8.99 0.28 -4.05
N PHE A 24 8.50 -0.47 -5.03
CA PHE A 24 7.73 -1.68 -4.78
C PHE A 24 8.60 -2.74 -4.09
N LEU A 25 9.80 -3.01 -4.61
CA LEU A 25 10.72 -3.98 -4.02
C LEU A 25 11.23 -3.57 -2.64
N CYS A 26 11.46 -2.27 -2.39
CA CYS A 26 11.73 -1.77 -1.04
C CYS A 26 10.59 -2.12 -0.07
N LYS A 27 9.34 -1.89 -0.50
CA LYS A 27 8.15 -2.16 0.33
C LYS A 27 7.97 -3.65 0.59
N VAL A 28 8.10 -4.48 -0.44
CA VAL A 28 7.98 -5.95 -0.35
C VAL A 28 9.11 -6.53 0.51
N ALA A 29 10.35 -6.08 0.32
CA ALA A 29 11.47 -6.48 1.17
C ALA A 29 11.21 -6.19 2.65
N MET A 30 10.65 -5.01 2.95
CA MET A 30 10.32 -4.60 4.30
C MET A 30 9.18 -5.44 4.90
N ASP A 31 8.07 -5.61 4.17
CA ASP A 31 6.84 -6.18 4.72
C ASP A 31 6.83 -7.71 4.72
N ILE A 32 7.38 -8.35 3.69
CA ILE A 32 7.34 -9.81 3.55
C ILE A 32 8.63 -10.46 4.05
N VAL A 33 9.80 -9.89 3.73
CA VAL A 33 11.07 -10.53 4.08
C VAL A 33 11.59 -10.06 5.44
N ALA A 34 11.81 -8.76 5.64
CA ALA A 34 12.44 -8.23 6.85
C ALA A 34 11.66 -8.53 8.13
N LYS A 35 10.33 -8.57 8.08
CA LYS A 35 9.51 -8.91 9.26
C LYS A 35 9.66 -10.35 9.72
N HIS A 36 10.06 -11.27 8.85
CA HIS A 36 10.13 -12.70 9.12
C HIS A 36 11.54 -13.25 9.33
N ILE A 37 12.58 -12.42 9.13
CA ILE A 37 13.95 -12.81 9.43
C ILE A 37 14.32 -12.50 10.89
N PRO A 38 15.29 -13.23 11.48
CA PRO A 38 15.82 -12.90 12.80
C PRO A 38 16.42 -11.48 12.81
N ALA A 39 16.27 -10.79 13.93
CA ALA A 39 16.97 -9.53 14.15
C ALA A 39 18.49 -9.78 14.24
N ASP A 40 19.29 -8.80 13.79
CA ASP A 40 20.73 -8.80 14.02
C ASP A 40 21.05 -8.59 15.50
N LYS A 41 22.36 -8.56 15.84
CA LYS A 41 22.84 -8.34 17.22
C LYS A 41 22.38 -7.02 17.85
N ASN A 42 21.90 -6.07 17.05
CA ASN A 42 21.41 -4.76 17.49
C ASN A 42 19.86 -4.68 17.48
N GLY A 43 19.15 -5.80 17.25
CA GLY A 43 17.71 -5.82 17.17
C GLY A 43 17.14 -5.33 15.83
N VAL A 44 17.96 -5.16 14.79
CA VAL A 44 17.56 -4.59 13.50
C VAL A 44 17.26 -5.71 12.50
N ARG A 45 16.20 -5.51 11.70
CA ARG A 45 15.80 -6.38 10.59
C ARG A 45 15.82 -5.59 9.30
N ILE A 46 16.71 -5.97 8.39
CA ILE A 46 16.85 -5.35 7.06
C ILE A 46 16.87 -6.45 6.03
N ALA A 47 16.06 -6.31 4.98
CA ALA A 47 16.06 -7.22 3.85
C ALA A 47 16.33 -6.46 2.55
N GLU A 48 16.87 -7.15 1.56
CA GLU A 48 17.19 -6.60 0.25
C GLU A 48 16.60 -7.48 -0.85
N LEU A 49 15.96 -6.83 -1.84
CA LEU A 49 15.40 -7.46 -3.03
C LEU A 49 15.79 -6.68 -4.29
N ASP A 50 16.23 -7.42 -5.30
CA ASP A 50 16.18 -7.04 -6.70
C ASP A 50 15.08 -7.81 -7.43
N GLU A 51 14.82 -7.50 -8.69
CA GLU A 51 13.77 -8.12 -9.51
C GLU A 51 13.97 -9.64 -9.63
N MET A 52 15.22 -10.09 -9.82
CA MET A 52 15.51 -11.51 -9.97
C MET A 52 15.37 -12.28 -8.67
N LYS A 53 15.78 -11.69 -7.56
CA LYS A 53 15.62 -12.26 -6.22
C LYS A 53 14.14 -12.33 -5.85
N PHE A 54 13.37 -11.25 -6.12
CA PHE A 54 11.92 -11.25 -5.96
C PHE A 54 11.25 -12.41 -6.70
N ARG A 55 11.57 -12.60 -7.99
CA ARG A 55 11.00 -13.70 -8.79
C ARG A 55 11.37 -15.07 -8.25
N ARG A 56 12.62 -15.28 -7.85
CA ARG A 56 13.07 -16.58 -7.33
C ARG A 56 12.47 -16.93 -5.97
N GLU A 57 12.31 -15.95 -5.07
CA GLU A 57 11.99 -16.19 -3.68
C GLU A 57 10.51 -15.93 -3.36
N LEU A 58 9.86 -15.00 -4.07
CA LEU A 58 8.53 -14.52 -3.71
C LEU A 58 7.45 -14.73 -4.78
N TRP A 59 7.78 -15.21 -5.98
CA TRP A 59 6.74 -15.50 -6.99
C TRP A 59 5.74 -16.56 -6.53
N SER A 60 6.14 -17.49 -5.67
CA SER A 60 5.27 -18.52 -5.08
C SER A 60 4.70 -18.15 -3.71
N HIS A 61 5.01 -16.94 -3.20
CA HIS A 61 4.54 -16.51 -1.88
C HIS A 61 3.02 -16.35 -1.84
N GLN A 62 2.43 -16.77 -0.73
CA GLN A 62 1.01 -16.63 -0.40
C GLN A 62 0.87 -16.17 1.06
N PRO A 63 -0.20 -15.40 1.38
CA PRO A 63 -1.29 -15.00 0.49
C PRO A 63 -0.92 -13.80 -0.39
N LEU A 64 -1.64 -13.60 -1.48
CA LEU A 64 -1.50 -12.43 -2.36
C LEU A 64 -1.67 -11.09 -1.64
N THR A 65 -2.47 -11.06 -0.58
CA THR A 65 -2.75 -9.86 0.22
C THR A 65 -1.55 -9.33 1.01
N ASP A 66 -0.45 -10.07 1.10
CA ASP A 66 0.78 -9.61 1.71
C ASP A 66 1.52 -8.61 0.81
N PHE A 67 1.25 -8.67 -0.50
CA PHE A 67 1.86 -7.75 -1.44
C PHE A 67 1.17 -6.38 -1.42
N TRP A 68 1.98 -5.35 -1.39
CA TRP A 68 1.50 -3.98 -1.45
C TRP A 68 0.59 -3.75 -2.66
N ARG A 69 -0.54 -3.07 -2.43
CA ARG A 69 -1.63 -2.78 -3.38
C ARG A 69 -2.48 -3.99 -3.82
N VAL A 70 -2.25 -5.17 -3.27
CA VAL A 70 -3.14 -6.32 -3.48
C VAL A 70 -4.08 -6.46 -2.27
N GLY A 71 -5.23 -5.81 -2.33
CA GLY A 71 -6.27 -5.94 -1.30
C GLY A 71 -7.13 -7.20 -1.49
N ARG A 72 -7.98 -7.50 -0.51
CA ARG A 72 -8.86 -8.68 -0.51
C ARG A 72 -9.71 -8.80 -1.79
N GLY A 73 -10.20 -7.67 -2.33
CA GLY A 73 -11.02 -7.67 -3.56
C GLY A 73 -10.23 -8.08 -4.79
N ILE A 74 -8.98 -7.65 -4.91
CA ILE A 74 -8.08 -8.04 -6.01
C ILE A 74 -7.71 -9.51 -5.86
N ALA A 75 -7.25 -9.92 -4.68
CA ALA A 75 -6.88 -11.32 -4.40
C ALA A 75 -8.04 -12.27 -4.73
N LYS A 76 -9.26 -11.99 -4.25
CA LYS A 76 -10.45 -12.81 -4.54
C LYS A 76 -10.73 -12.94 -6.04
N LYS A 77 -10.60 -11.85 -6.81
CA LYS A 77 -10.79 -11.91 -8.28
C LYS A 77 -9.72 -12.74 -8.97
N LEU A 78 -8.46 -12.63 -8.53
CA LEU A 78 -7.34 -13.43 -9.04
C LEU A 78 -7.56 -14.92 -8.75
N GLU A 79 -7.86 -15.27 -7.51
CA GLU A 79 -8.14 -16.65 -7.07
C GLU A 79 -9.29 -17.29 -7.83
N GLN A 80 -10.38 -16.55 -8.10
CA GLN A 80 -11.52 -16.99 -8.91
C GLN A 80 -11.14 -17.31 -10.36
N ASN A 81 -10.01 -16.77 -10.84
CA ASN A 81 -9.47 -17.02 -12.17
C ASN A 81 -8.21 -17.91 -12.15
N GLY A 82 -7.97 -18.63 -11.04
CA GLY A 82 -6.88 -19.59 -10.91
C GLY A 82 -5.50 -19.01 -10.68
N MET A 83 -5.41 -17.73 -10.29
CA MET A 83 -4.16 -17.03 -9.96
C MET A 83 -4.05 -16.85 -8.45
N PHE A 84 -3.11 -17.53 -7.82
CA PHE A 84 -2.93 -17.58 -6.36
C PHE A 84 -1.63 -16.90 -5.92
N THR A 85 -0.76 -16.59 -6.85
CA THR A 85 0.59 -16.04 -6.61
C THR A 85 0.92 -14.91 -7.58
N MET A 86 1.92 -14.08 -7.24
CA MET A 86 2.42 -13.07 -8.18
C MET A 86 3.04 -13.70 -9.43
N GLY A 87 3.63 -14.89 -9.30
CA GLY A 87 4.12 -15.67 -10.45
C GLY A 87 2.99 -16.04 -11.40
N ASP A 88 1.81 -16.45 -10.90
CA ASP A 88 0.65 -16.76 -11.75
C ASP A 88 0.18 -15.52 -12.50
N VAL A 89 0.16 -14.34 -11.85
CA VAL A 89 -0.20 -13.07 -12.50
C VAL A 89 0.80 -12.71 -13.60
N ALA A 90 2.10 -12.83 -13.33
CA ALA A 90 3.15 -12.58 -14.30
C ALA A 90 3.03 -13.51 -15.53
N LEU A 91 2.83 -14.81 -15.30
CA LEU A 91 2.63 -15.78 -16.39
C LEU A 91 1.32 -15.55 -17.15
N CYS A 92 0.26 -15.11 -16.47
CA CYS A 92 -0.99 -14.72 -17.12
C CYS A 92 -0.77 -13.51 -18.04
N SER A 93 0.03 -12.53 -17.66
CA SER A 93 0.30 -11.35 -18.47
C SER A 93 1.00 -11.69 -19.80
N GLU A 94 1.81 -12.75 -19.82
CA GLU A 94 2.42 -13.23 -21.08
C GLU A 94 1.45 -14.01 -21.97
N ARG A 95 0.51 -14.76 -21.38
CA ARG A 95 -0.35 -15.69 -22.10
C ARG A 95 -1.72 -15.14 -22.43
N ASN A 96 -2.28 -14.31 -21.60
CA ASN A 96 -3.63 -13.78 -21.70
C ASN A 96 -3.75 -12.46 -20.91
N GLU A 97 -3.03 -11.44 -21.35
CA GLU A 97 -3.03 -10.11 -20.73
C GLU A 97 -4.44 -9.48 -20.75
N ASP A 98 -5.22 -9.73 -21.81
CA ASP A 98 -6.60 -9.23 -21.93
C ASP A 98 -7.50 -9.63 -20.77
N LEU A 99 -7.26 -10.80 -20.16
CA LEU A 99 -8.01 -11.23 -18.97
C LEU A 99 -7.75 -10.27 -17.80
N LEU A 100 -6.49 -9.89 -17.57
CA LEU A 100 -6.13 -8.97 -16.49
C LEU A 100 -6.75 -7.59 -16.71
N TYR A 101 -6.71 -7.05 -17.93
CA TYR A 101 -7.37 -5.79 -18.27
C TYR A 101 -8.90 -5.87 -18.13
N LYS A 102 -9.51 -6.99 -18.49
CA LYS A 102 -10.96 -7.22 -18.29
C LYS A 102 -11.33 -7.24 -16.81
N LEU A 103 -10.50 -7.80 -15.94
CA LEU A 103 -10.76 -7.91 -14.51
C LEU A 103 -10.50 -6.60 -13.75
N PHE A 104 -9.47 -5.84 -14.13
CA PHE A 104 -8.94 -4.72 -13.33
C PHE A 104 -8.89 -3.39 -14.07
N GLY A 105 -9.21 -3.35 -15.37
CA GLY A 105 -9.12 -2.14 -16.19
C GLY A 105 -7.69 -1.59 -16.19
N LYS A 106 -7.54 -0.27 -16.14
CA LYS A 106 -6.23 0.40 -16.10
C LYS A 106 -5.33 -0.01 -14.93
N ASN A 107 -5.89 -0.57 -13.86
CA ASN A 107 -5.11 -1.04 -12.72
C ASN A 107 -4.39 -2.37 -13.01
N ALA A 108 -4.71 -3.04 -14.12
CA ALA A 108 -4.01 -4.24 -14.57
C ALA A 108 -2.53 -3.96 -14.84
N GLU A 109 -2.21 -2.83 -15.47
CA GLU A 109 -0.84 -2.42 -15.80
C GLU A 109 0.04 -2.40 -14.54
N LEU A 110 -0.39 -1.70 -13.50
CA LEU A 110 0.34 -1.66 -12.23
C LEU A 110 0.47 -3.04 -11.58
N LEU A 111 -0.58 -3.86 -11.65
CA LEU A 111 -0.56 -5.22 -11.10
C LEU A 111 0.44 -6.12 -11.85
N ILE A 112 0.49 -6.01 -13.17
CA ILE A 112 1.43 -6.72 -14.04
C ILE A 112 2.86 -6.28 -13.73
N ASP A 113 3.12 -4.98 -13.70
CA ASP A 113 4.44 -4.42 -13.37
C ASP A 113 4.94 -4.96 -12.02
N HIS A 114 4.11 -4.87 -11.00
CA HIS A 114 4.45 -5.38 -9.67
C HIS A 114 4.66 -6.92 -9.66
N ALA A 115 3.91 -7.67 -10.46
CA ALA A 115 4.10 -9.12 -10.56
C ALA A 115 5.46 -9.47 -11.17
N TRP A 116 5.99 -8.63 -12.05
CA TRP A 116 7.34 -8.73 -12.59
C TRP A 116 8.43 -8.13 -11.70
N GLY A 117 8.05 -7.45 -10.61
CA GLY A 117 8.95 -6.76 -9.70
C GLY A 117 9.36 -5.38 -10.21
N TRP A 118 8.57 -4.77 -11.08
CA TRP A 118 8.83 -3.47 -11.68
C TRP A 118 7.96 -2.37 -11.03
N GLU A 119 8.53 -1.18 -10.85
CA GLU A 119 7.82 0.03 -10.43
C GLU A 119 8.52 1.25 -11.05
N PRO A 120 7.88 1.94 -11.98
CA PRO A 120 8.47 3.09 -12.65
C PRO A 120 8.47 4.36 -11.80
N THR A 121 7.66 4.43 -10.75
CA THR A 121 7.53 5.62 -9.91
C THR A 121 8.77 5.85 -9.07
N THR A 122 9.35 7.04 -9.17
CA THR A 122 10.51 7.47 -8.37
C THR A 122 10.10 8.46 -7.29
N ILE A 123 11.00 8.69 -6.32
CA ILE A 123 10.81 9.73 -5.29
C ILE A 123 10.70 11.12 -5.93
N GLU A 124 11.46 11.38 -6.99
CA GLU A 124 11.40 12.63 -7.75
C GLU A 124 10.03 12.82 -8.41
N ALA A 125 9.49 11.76 -9.03
CA ALA A 125 8.16 11.78 -9.63
C ALA A 125 7.07 12.06 -8.56
N ILE A 126 7.18 11.44 -7.38
CA ILE A 126 6.24 11.69 -6.26
C ILE A 126 6.32 13.14 -5.79
N LYS A 127 7.53 13.70 -5.62
CA LYS A 127 7.72 15.10 -5.21
C LYS A 127 7.24 16.10 -6.26
N ALA A 128 7.37 15.77 -7.54
CA ALA A 128 6.92 16.61 -8.64
C ALA A 128 5.42 16.52 -8.91
N TYR A 129 4.74 15.48 -8.41
CA TYR A 129 3.31 15.28 -8.65
C TYR A 129 2.47 16.46 -8.13
N ARG A 130 1.56 16.90 -8.98
CA ARG A 130 0.54 17.90 -8.64
C ARG A 130 -0.83 17.29 -8.95
N PRO A 131 -1.69 17.11 -7.94
CA PRO A 131 -3.02 16.58 -8.14
C PRO A 131 -3.87 17.53 -9.01
N SER A 132 -4.73 16.97 -9.85
CA SER A 132 -5.68 17.75 -10.67
C SER A 132 -6.80 18.35 -9.84
N SER A 133 -7.09 17.76 -8.69
CA SER A 133 -8.07 18.25 -7.71
C SER A 133 -7.55 18.01 -6.30
N ASN A 134 -7.92 18.89 -5.38
CA ASN A 134 -7.63 18.73 -3.96
C ASN A 134 -8.93 18.39 -3.23
N SER A 135 -8.83 17.54 -2.22
CA SER A 135 -9.93 17.24 -1.30
C SER A 135 -9.47 17.32 0.13
N LEU A 136 -10.35 17.76 1.01
CA LEU A 136 -10.19 17.63 2.46
C LEU A 136 -11.15 16.54 2.93
N SER A 137 -10.70 15.69 3.82
CA SER A 137 -11.53 14.62 4.38
C SER A 137 -11.32 14.52 5.88
N SER A 138 -12.37 14.13 6.60
CA SER A 138 -12.33 13.81 8.02
C SER A 138 -12.84 12.38 8.22
N GLY A 139 -12.24 11.66 9.15
CA GLY A 139 -12.62 10.29 9.48
C GLY A 139 -12.49 10.02 10.96
N GLN A 140 -13.44 9.29 11.54
CA GLN A 140 -13.40 8.87 12.93
C GLN A 140 -13.68 7.37 13.05
N VAL A 141 -12.81 6.66 13.78
CA VAL A 141 -13.04 5.27 14.13
C VAL A 141 -13.89 5.22 15.40
N LEU A 142 -15.03 4.56 15.33
CA LEU A 142 -15.93 4.40 16.47
C LEU A 142 -15.55 3.19 17.30
N HIS A 143 -15.74 3.26 18.63
CA HIS A 143 -15.46 2.14 19.57
C HIS A 143 -16.41 0.94 19.37
N CYS A 144 -17.63 1.22 18.90
CA CYS A 144 -18.68 0.23 18.67
C CYS A 144 -19.66 0.77 17.62
N PRO A 145 -20.56 -0.04 17.05
CA PRO A 145 -21.65 0.47 16.25
C PRO A 145 -22.51 1.48 17.04
N TYR A 146 -22.83 2.62 16.41
CA TYR A 146 -23.68 3.63 17.02
C TYR A 146 -25.07 3.59 16.42
N GLU A 147 -26.08 3.86 17.25
CA GLU A 147 -27.44 4.08 16.79
C GLU A 147 -27.51 5.30 15.84
N PRO A 148 -28.47 5.34 14.91
CA PRO A 148 -28.54 6.35 13.83
C PRO A 148 -28.44 7.79 14.33
N GLU A 149 -29.11 8.13 15.44
CA GLU A 149 -29.10 9.50 15.98
C GLU A 149 -27.71 9.89 16.52
N LYS A 150 -27.02 8.94 17.18
CA LYS A 150 -25.67 9.17 17.67
C LYS A 150 -24.66 9.24 16.53
N ALA A 151 -24.81 8.39 15.50
CA ALA A 151 -23.98 8.45 14.29
C ALA A 151 -24.15 9.77 13.56
N LYS A 152 -25.39 10.28 13.45
CA LYS A 152 -25.70 11.58 12.85
C LYS A 152 -25.05 12.75 13.61
N LEU A 153 -25.01 12.68 14.95
CA LEU A 153 -24.30 13.68 15.75
C LEU A 153 -22.82 13.72 15.43
N VAL A 154 -22.16 12.54 15.38
CA VAL A 154 -20.74 12.42 15.02
C VAL A 154 -20.47 13.01 13.63
N VAL A 155 -21.31 12.71 12.62
CA VAL A 155 -21.17 13.27 11.27
C VAL A 155 -21.29 14.80 11.29
N ARG A 156 -22.20 15.36 12.06
CA ARG A 156 -22.32 16.82 12.21
C ARG A 156 -21.06 17.46 12.79
N GLU A 157 -20.55 16.90 13.89
CA GLU A 157 -19.31 17.37 14.52
C GLU A 157 -18.12 17.30 13.54
N MET A 158 -17.99 16.19 12.80
CA MET A 158 -16.97 16.02 11.78
C MET A 158 -17.12 17.04 10.65
N THR A 159 -18.35 17.34 10.23
CA THR A 159 -18.64 18.34 9.20
C THR A 159 -18.26 19.74 9.66
N ASP A 160 -18.62 20.12 10.89
CA ASP A 160 -18.29 21.42 11.46
C ASP A 160 -16.76 21.60 11.53
N LEU A 161 -16.03 20.59 11.99
CA LEU A 161 -14.56 20.62 12.03
C LEU A 161 -13.94 20.73 10.64
N LEU A 162 -14.48 20.04 9.66
CA LEU A 162 -14.00 20.08 8.27
C LEU A 162 -14.25 21.46 7.62
N VAL A 163 -15.39 22.08 7.91
CA VAL A 163 -15.71 23.44 7.45
C VAL A 163 -14.75 24.47 8.09
N LEU A 164 -14.46 24.33 9.38
CA LEU A 164 -13.49 25.20 10.06
C LEU A 164 -12.09 25.05 9.45
N ASP A 165 -11.67 23.82 9.10
CA ASP A 165 -10.39 23.57 8.42
C ASP A 165 -10.32 24.21 7.02
N LEU A 166 -11.45 24.19 6.27
CA LEU A 166 -11.57 24.91 5.00
C LEU A 166 -11.38 26.41 5.17
N VAL A 167 -12.05 27.02 6.17
CA VAL A 167 -11.95 28.44 6.46
C VAL A 167 -10.54 28.83 6.88
N ASP A 168 -9.92 28.06 7.77
CA ASP A 168 -8.55 28.29 8.25
C ASP A 168 -7.53 28.27 7.11
N LYS A 169 -7.73 27.39 6.14
CA LYS A 169 -6.91 27.27 4.93
C LYS A 169 -7.25 28.28 3.84
N GLY A 170 -8.27 29.11 4.02
CA GLY A 170 -8.74 30.07 3.01
C GLY A 170 -9.28 29.40 1.73
N LEU A 171 -9.86 28.19 1.86
CA LEU A 171 -10.37 27.40 0.75
C LEU A 171 -11.89 27.44 0.69
N VAL A 172 -12.42 27.20 -0.51
CA VAL A 172 -13.86 27.00 -0.79
C VAL A 172 -14.03 25.69 -1.55
N THR A 173 -15.24 25.12 -1.49
CA THR A 173 -15.58 23.90 -2.24
C THR A 173 -16.98 24.06 -2.85
N ASP A 174 -17.18 23.44 -3.99
CA ASP A 174 -18.48 23.27 -4.68
C ASP A 174 -18.95 21.82 -4.66
N GLN A 175 -18.15 20.94 -4.02
CA GLN A 175 -18.47 19.51 -3.91
C GLN A 175 -18.34 19.02 -2.47
N MET A 176 -19.36 18.27 -2.04
CA MET A 176 -19.37 17.56 -0.76
C MET A 176 -19.95 16.16 -0.98
N VAL A 177 -19.24 15.12 -0.47
CA VAL A 177 -19.61 13.72 -0.63
C VAL A 177 -19.70 13.03 0.73
#